data_adc1a61db103ced4f839edc01d1ceaf8
#
_entry.id   adc1a61db103ced4f839edc01d1ceaf8
#
_cell.length_a   1.000
_cell.length_b   1.000
_cell.length_c   1.000
_cell.angle_alpha   90.00
_cell.angle_beta   90.00
_cell.angle_gamma   90.00
#
_symmetry.space_group_name_H-M   'P 1'
#
loop_
_entity.id
_entity.type
_entity.pdbx_description
1 polymer ?
#
loop_
_entity_poly.entity_id
_entity_poly.type
_entity_poly.pdbx_seq_one_letter_code
_entity_poly.pdbx_strand_id
1 'polypeptide(L)'
;LEISNIGLWLLEINKNNTDVRLYADDKMLELLGLQKSLSLEDNYKHFAQGVLAEDLEIVQKYIEQMLTTKRLVEVQYRWKHPWWGTIFIRCSGKLYKEDDNAYYIRGYHQNASDVEVLRQANIEKSRQLIEVVRKRDYYDELFQSVLCGIVQYRPQADGSIVFQNANMEAIRIFGYEKEEFWKRKSWRIEDLAAPEDCDRVYQSMNAILLGKGKQSFEYRALRADGTYCWIIGSGEYIKNIDGERVIQSVFLDIDNRKQMELLNQELLEQDKGTQELLRQVLEGTKIFHF
;
A
#
# COMPACT_ATOMS: atom_id res chain seq x y z
N LEU A 1 -0.09 20.68 -35.76
CA LEU A 1 0.72 21.76 -35.18
C LEU A 1 -0.22 22.63 -34.38
N GLU A 2 -0.45 22.26 -33.11
CA GLU A 2 -1.10 23.14 -32.14
C GLU A 2 -0.18 24.35 -31.98
N ILE A 3 -0.64 25.49 -32.44
CA ILE A 3 -0.01 26.79 -32.28
C ILE A 3 0.07 27.06 -30.79
N SER A 4 1.27 27.26 -30.28
CA SER A 4 1.54 27.56 -28.85
C SER A 4 0.55 28.61 -28.35
N ASN A 5 -0.29 28.25 -27.36
CA ASN A 5 -1.20 29.18 -26.68
C ASN A 5 -0.39 30.15 -25.77
N ILE A 6 0.50 30.92 -26.41
CA ILE A 6 1.38 31.90 -25.74
C ILE A 6 0.96 33.29 -26.23
N GLY A 7 0.54 34.11 -25.27
CA GLY A 7 0.28 35.53 -25.52
C GLY A 7 1.46 36.39 -25.06
N LEU A 8 1.88 37.32 -25.89
CA LEU A 8 2.97 38.24 -25.57
C LEU A 8 2.44 39.54 -25.00
N TRP A 9 3.19 40.09 -24.05
CA TRP A 9 2.81 41.34 -23.40
C TRP A 9 4.01 42.23 -23.09
N LEU A 10 3.75 43.55 -23.05
CA LEU A 10 4.64 44.58 -22.51
C LEU A 10 3.88 45.41 -21.48
N LEU A 11 4.45 45.57 -20.32
CA LEU A 11 3.94 46.41 -19.22
C LEU A 11 4.80 47.68 -19.12
N GLU A 12 4.16 48.81 -19.24
CA GLU A 12 4.77 50.14 -18.96
C GLU A 12 4.27 50.63 -17.61
N ILE A 13 5.17 50.81 -16.67
CA ILE A 13 4.87 51.29 -15.30
C ILE A 13 5.48 52.68 -15.13
N ASN A 14 4.67 53.70 -14.98
CA ASN A 14 5.12 55.06 -14.79
C ASN A 14 5.72 55.26 -13.40
N LYS A 15 6.88 55.89 -13.33
CA LYS A 15 7.61 56.15 -12.05
C LYS A 15 7.00 57.29 -11.24
N ASN A 16 6.32 58.21 -11.92
CA ASN A 16 5.83 59.46 -11.31
C ASN A 16 4.36 59.42 -10.88
N ASN A 17 3.63 58.44 -11.38
CA ASN A 17 2.23 58.24 -11.03
C ASN A 17 1.96 56.72 -11.01
N THR A 18 0.71 56.32 -10.64
CA THR A 18 0.29 54.91 -10.55
C THR A 18 -0.21 54.34 -11.88
N ASP A 19 0.04 55.03 -12.99
CA ASP A 19 -0.46 54.60 -14.29
C ASP A 19 0.34 53.41 -14.83
N VAL A 20 -0.37 52.36 -15.17
CA VAL A 20 0.17 51.15 -15.77
C VAL A 20 -0.52 50.85 -17.08
N ARG A 21 0.24 50.60 -18.13
CA ARG A 21 -0.24 50.32 -19.47
C ARG A 21 0.14 48.90 -19.88
N LEU A 22 -0.82 48.14 -20.33
CA LEU A 22 -0.63 46.77 -20.83
C LEU A 22 -0.79 46.73 -22.33
N TYR A 23 0.34 46.53 -23.03
CA TYR A 23 0.37 46.18 -24.46
C TYR A 23 0.31 44.67 -24.58
N ALA A 24 -0.61 44.17 -25.37
CA ALA A 24 -0.87 42.75 -25.53
C ALA A 24 -1.05 42.42 -27.02
N ASP A 25 -0.50 41.30 -27.43
CA ASP A 25 -0.81 40.76 -28.78
C ASP A 25 -2.22 40.12 -28.81
N ASP A 26 -2.68 39.77 -30.02
CA ASP A 26 -3.99 39.14 -30.19
C ASP A 26 -4.18 37.86 -29.39
N LYS A 27 -3.11 37.08 -29.22
CA LYS A 27 -3.14 35.84 -28.47
C LYS A 27 -3.25 36.10 -26.95
N MET A 28 -2.59 37.11 -26.44
CA MET A 28 -2.72 37.54 -25.05
C MET A 28 -4.13 38.04 -24.76
N LEU A 29 -4.72 38.84 -25.65
CA LEU A 29 -6.09 39.31 -25.52
C LEU A 29 -7.10 38.14 -25.51
N GLU A 30 -6.94 37.18 -26.42
CA GLU A 30 -7.74 35.96 -26.47
C GLU A 30 -7.61 35.12 -25.20
N LEU A 31 -6.36 34.90 -24.75
CA LEU A 31 -6.04 34.12 -23.55
C LEU A 31 -6.68 34.69 -22.28
N LEU A 32 -6.76 35.98 -22.15
CA LEU A 32 -7.37 36.68 -21.04
C LEU A 32 -8.85 37.05 -21.28
N GLY A 33 -9.39 36.78 -22.47
CA GLY A 33 -10.75 37.16 -22.82
C GLY A 33 -10.98 38.69 -22.85
N LEU A 34 -9.93 39.43 -23.22
CA LEU A 34 -9.97 40.87 -23.28
C LEU A 34 -10.44 41.35 -24.67
N GLN A 35 -11.12 42.52 -24.73
CA GLN A 35 -11.59 43.11 -25.97
C GLN A 35 -10.47 43.92 -26.60
N LYS A 36 -10.31 43.84 -27.95
CA LYS A 36 -9.31 44.59 -28.72
C LYS A 36 -9.51 46.10 -28.69
N SER A 37 -10.69 46.58 -28.32
CA SER A 37 -11.08 47.98 -28.33
C SER A 37 -10.79 48.73 -27.03
N LEU A 38 -10.23 48.07 -26.00
CA LEU A 38 -9.94 48.70 -24.72
C LEU A 38 -8.69 49.59 -24.83
N SER A 39 -8.65 50.64 -23.96
CA SER A 39 -7.41 51.40 -23.74
C SER A 39 -6.32 50.53 -23.09
N LEU A 40 -5.06 50.94 -23.19
CA LEU A 40 -3.95 50.22 -22.59
C LEU A 40 -4.06 50.16 -21.07
N GLU A 41 -4.57 51.23 -20.47
CA GLU A 41 -4.85 51.33 -19.01
C GLU A 41 -5.99 50.42 -18.60
N ASP A 42 -7.05 50.33 -19.40
CA ASP A 42 -8.20 49.43 -19.17
C ASP A 42 -7.83 47.96 -19.32
N ASN A 43 -6.96 47.66 -20.32
CA ASN A 43 -6.40 46.30 -20.44
C ASN A 43 -5.72 45.86 -19.17
N TYR A 44 -4.87 46.73 -18.55
CA TYR A 44 -4.23 46.42 -17.28
C TYR A 44 -5.21 46.24 -16.12
N LYS A 45 -6.22 47.13 -16.03
CA LYS A 45 -7.25 47.01 -14.98
C LYS A 45 -8.01 45.71 -15.08
N HIS A 46 -8.43 45.31 -16.28
CA HIS A 46 -9.11 44.03 -16.51
C HIS A 46 -8.23 42.83 -16.17
N PHE A 47 -6.96 42.88 -16.57
CA PHE A 47 -5.99 41.89 -16.18
C PHE A 47 -5.89 41.77 -14.65
N ALA A 48 -5.67 42.89 -13.96
CA ALA A 48 -5.50 42.88 -12.50
C ALA A 48 -6.78 42.39 -11.75
N GLN A 49 -7.96 42.73 -12.26
CA GLN A 49 -9.24 42.28 -11.70
C GLN A 49 -9.51 40.77 -11.93
N GLY A 50 -8.92 40.19 -12.95
CA GLY A 50 -9.05 38.77 -13.25
C GLY A 50 -8.18 37.85 -12.38
N VAL A 51 -7.12 38.38 -11.77
CA VAL A 51 -6.29 37.59 -10.82
C VAL A 51 -7.12 37.27 -9.58
N LEU A 52 -7.12 36.00 -9.15
CA LEU A 52 -7.81 35.62 -7.92
C LEU A 52 -7.20 36.30 -6.70
N ALA A 53 -8.04 36.71 -5.76
CA ALA A 53 -7.64 37.49 -4.59
C ALA A 53 -6.49 36.83 -3.80
N GLU A 54 -6.54 35.51 -3.66
CA GLU A 54 -5.53 34.72 -2.97
C GLU A 54 -4.16 34.70 -3.68
N ASP A 55 -4.14 34.99 -4.99
CA ASP A 55 -2.93 34.93 -5.81
C ASP A 55 -2.34 36.34 -6.06
N LEU A 56 -3.01 37.43 -5.63
CA LEU A 56 -2.55 38.80 -5.84
C LEU A 56 -1.17 39.06 -5.23
N GLU A 57 -0.91 38.59 -4.04
CA GLU A 57 0.38 38.77 -3.36
C GLU A 57 1.53 38.09 -4.16
N ILE A 58 1.26 36.91 -4.73
CA ILE A 58 2.22 36.19 -5.57
C ILE A 58 2.56 37.00 -6.82
N VAL A 59 1.55 37.57 -7.48
CA VAL A 59 1.75 38.39 -8.68
C VAL A 59 2.50 39.69 -8.36
N GLN A 60 2.20 40.34 -7.22
CA GLN A 60 2.93 41.53 -6.77
C GLN A 60 4.42 41.22 -6.52
N LYS A 61 4.72 40.20 -5.75
CA LYS A 61 6.10 39.73 -5.51
C LYS A 61 6.85 39.40 -6.79
N TYR A 62 6.16 38.84 -7.76
CA TYR A 62 6.72 38.54 -9.08
C TYR A 62 7.15 39.79 -9.83
N ILE A 63 6.32 40.86 -9.82
CA ILE A 63 6.66 42.14 -10.45
C ILE A 63 7.85 42.77 -9.73
N GLU A 64 7.85 42.82 -8.40
CA GLU A 64 8.95 43.34 -7.58
C GLU A 64 10.28 42.62 -7.87
N GLN A 65 10.23 41.28 -7.98
CA GLN A 65 11.42 40.48 -8.32
C GLN A 65 11.97 40.82 -9.70
N MET A 66 11.14 41.04 -10.70
CA MET A 66 11.58 41.45 -12.04
C MET A 66 12.28 42.80 -12.03
N LEU A 67 11.73 43.78 -11.29
CA LEU A 67 12.30 45.10 -11.16
C LEU A 67 13.65 45.10 -10.40
N THR A 68 13.71 44.34 -9.31
CA THR A 68 14.88 44.30 -8.42
C THR A 68 16.02 43.48 -9.01
N THR A 69 15.72 42.27 -9.53
CA THR A 69 16.79 41.36 -9.98
C THR A 69 17.21 41.59 -11.44
N LYS A 70 16.36 42.23 -12.21
CA LYS A 70 16.51 42.44 -13.68
C LYS A 70 16.68 41.11 -14.46
N ARG A 71 16.32 39.99 -13.84
CA ARG A 71 16.37 38.63 -14.43
C ARG A 71 15.02 38.21 -14.95
N LEU A 72 15.02 37.14 -15.76
CA LEU A 72 13.80 36.45 -16.12
C LEU A 72 13.22 35.80 -14.87
N VAL A 73 11.97 36.08 -14.57
CA VAL A 73 11.22 35.47 -13.45
C VAL A 73 10.01 34.76 -14.04
N GLU A 74 9.60 33.68 -13.42
CA GLU A 74 8.41 32.91 -13.79
C GLU A 74 7.48 32.78 -12.60
N VAL A 75 6.18 32.90 -12.85
CA VAL A 75 5.13 32.76 -11.85
C VAL A 75 3.96 31.97 -12.44
N GLN A 76 3.24 31.28 -11.57
CA GLN A 76 1.98 30.62 -11.90
C GLN A 76 0.90 31.13 -10.94
N TYR A 77 -0.27 31.50 -11.50
CA TYR A 77 -1.38 32.02 -10.73
C TYR A 77 -2.70 31.65 -11.41
N ARG A 78 -3.80 31.77 -10.65
CA ARG A 78 -5.16 31.55 -11.13
C ARG A 78 -5.75 32.87 -11.63
N TRP A 79 -6.41 32.81 -12.76
CA TRP A 79 -7.05 33.94 -13.40
C TRP A 79 -8.50 33.61 -13.76
N LYS A 80 -9.44 34.51 -13.47
CA LYS A 80 -10.87 34.36 -13.73
C LYS A 80 -11.18 34.78 -15.15
N HIS A 81 -11.17 33.82 -16.08
CA HIS A 81 -11.50 34.05 -17.48
C HIS A 81 -13.02 34.32 -17.65
N PRO A 82 -13.45 35.27 -18.47
CA PRO A 82 -14.88 35.65 -18.64
C PRO A 82 -15.78 34.48 -19.07
N TRP A 83 -15.24 33.57 -19.88
CA TRP A 83 -16.02 32.46 -20.48
C TRP A 83 -15.61 31.06 -19.99
N TRP A 84 -14.36 30.87 -19.60
CA TRP A 84 -13.80 29.55 -19.24
C TRP A 84 -13.75 29.31 -17.73
N GLY A 85 -14.18 30.28 -16.92
CA GLY A 85 -14.06 30.19 -15.47
C GLY A 85 -12.62 30.41 -15.00
N THR A 86 -12.23 29.70 -13.96
CA THR A 86 -10.86 29.82 -13.41
C THR A 86 -9.87 29.00 -14.24
N ILE A 87 -8.86 29.67 -14.79
CA ILE A 87 -7.76 29.05 -15.54
C ILE A 87 -6.43 29.26 -14.81
N PHE A 88 -5.47 28.37 -15.04
CA PHE A 88 -4.11 28.51 -14.56
C PHE A 88 -3.25 29.17 -15.62
N ILE A 89 -2.63 30.28 -15.26
CA ILE A 89 -1.73 31.04 -16.12
C ILE A 89 -0.29 30.83 -15.67
N ARG A 90 0.56 30.40 -16.59
CA ARG A 90 2.01 30.50 -16.44
C ARG A 90 2.46 31.78 -17.09
N CYS A 91 3.10 32.66 -16.31
CA CYS A 91 3.61 33.93 -16.75
C CYS A 91 5.11 33.97 -16.58
N SER A 92 5.83 34.42 -17.60
CA SER A 92 7.26 34.70 -17.52
C SER A 92 7.54 36.09 -18.05
N GLY A 93 8.41 36.83 -17.32
CA GLY A 93 8.73 38.18 -17.72
C GLY A 93 10.05 38.68 -17.18
N LYS A 94 10.53 39.78 -17.76
CA LYS A 94 11.77 40.44 -17.32
C LYS A 94 11.73 41.92 -17.64
N LEU A 95 12.44 42.72 -16.84
CA LEU A 95 12.70 44.13 -17.14
C LEU A 95 13.47 44.23 -18.46
N TYR A 96 12.85 44.88 -19.44
CA TYR A 96 13.40 45.07 -20.78
C TYR A 96 14.16 46.39 -20.92
N LYS A 97 13.57 47.49 -20.39
CA LYS A 97 14.10 48.86 -20.46
C LYS A 97 13.66 49.61 -19.22
N GLU A 98 14.50 50.56 -18.81
CA GLU A 98 14.22 51.55 -17.77
C GLU A 98 14.70 52.88 -18.26
N ASP A 99 13.87 53.92 -18.13
CA ASP A 99 14.24 55.32 -18.36
C ASP A 99 13.80 56.20 -17.20
N ASP A 100 13.94 57.49 -17.32
CA ASP A 100 13.66 58.45 -16.23
C ASP A 100 12.17 58.43 -15.81
N ASN A 101 11.29 58.08 -16.72
CA ASN A 101 9.82 58.15 -16.54
C ASN A 101 9.15 56.83 -16.28
N ALA A 102 9.71 55.73 -16.76
CA ALA A 102 9.01 54.42 -16.70
C ALA A 102 9.94 53.19 -16.62
N TYR A 103 9.37 52.10 -16.11
CA TYR A 103 9.86 50.74 -16.28
C TYR A 103 9.09 50.05 -17.40
N TYR A 104 9.80 49.31 -18.24
CA TYR A 104 9.22 48.48 -19.31
C TYR A 104 9.55 47.03 -19.07
N ILE A 105 8.52 46.24 -18.76
CA ILE A 105 8.64 44.80 -18.50
C ILE A 105 8.00 44.07 -19.65
N ARG A 106 8.66 43.09 -20.24
CA ARG A 106 8.10 42.24 -21.29
C ARG A 106 8.07 40.78 -20.89
N GLY A 107 7.09 40.04 -21.42
CA GLY A 107 6.96 38.64 -21.11
C GLY A 107 5.91 37.93 -21.92
N TYR A 108 5.55 36.75 -21.47
CA TYR A 108 4.50 35.97 -22.05
C TYR A 108 3.58 35.35 -21.00
N HIS A 109 2.36 35.07 -21.42
CA HIS A 109 1.41 34.24 -20.68
C HIS A 109 1.10 32.97 -21.48
N GLN A 110 0.88 31.89 -20.76
CA GLN A 110 0.45 30.60 -21.31
C GLN A 110 -0.65 30.01 -20.44
N ASN A 111 -1.70 29.48 -21.06
CA ASN A 111 -2.68 28.68 -20.32
C ASN A 111 -2.03 27.33 -19.93
N ALA A 112 -1.94 27.08 -18.65
CA ALA A 112 -1.35 25.88 -18.06
C ALA A 112 -2.40 24.97 -17.40
N SER A 113 -3.69 25.20 -17.64
CA SER A 113 -4.80 24.47 -16.98
C SER A 113 -4.73 22.97 -17.24
N ASP A 114 -4.48 22.54 -18.47
CA ASP A 114 -4.38 21.11 -18.80
C ASP A 114 -3.21 20.43 -18.09
N VAL A 115 -2.06 21.12 -18.00
CA VAL A 115 -0.88 20.63 -17.29
C VAL A 115 -1.16 20.50 -15.79
N GLU A 116 -1.87 21.47 -15.21
CA GLU A 116 -2.21 21.44 -13.79
C GLU A 116 -3.22 20.33 -13.46
N VAL A 117 -4.22 20.11 -14.30
CA VAL A 117 -5.17 18.99 -14.17
C VAL A 117 -4.43 17.66 -14.18
N LEU A 118 -3.52 17.47 -15.16
CA LEU A 118 -2.69 16.25 -15.22
C LEU A 118 -1.78 16.10 -14.00
N ARG A 119 -1.20 17.19 -13.52
CA ARG A 119 -0.36 17.19 -12.30
C ARG A 119 -1.16 16.76 -11.07
N GLN A 120 -2.35 17.30 -10.88
CA GLN A 120 -3.23 16.93 -9.75
C GLN A 120 -3.69 15.47 -9.85
N ALA A 121 -4.06 15.01 -11.04
CA ALA A 121 -4.42 13.61 -11.26
C ALA A 121 -3.28 12.65 -10.93
N ASN A 122 -2.04 13.00 -11.30
CA ASN A 122 -0.86 12.20 -10.99
C ASN A 122 -0.54 12.18 -9.49
N ILE A 123 -0.70 13.30 -8.78
CA ILE A 123 -0.53 13.37 -7.32
C ILE A 123 -1.55 12.46 -6.64
N GLU A 124 -2.81 12.52 -7.03
CA GLU A 124 -3.88 11.70 -6.47
C GLU A 124 -3.62 10.20 -6.71
N LYS A 125 -3.26 9.84 -7.94
CA LYS A 125 -2.88 8.46 -8.28
C LYS A 125 -1.70 7.95 -7.45
N SER A 126 -0.71 8.81 -7.20
CA SER A 126 0.45 8.47 -6.38
C SER A 126 0.06 8.26 -4.92
N ARG A 127 -0.84 9.09 -4.36
CA ARG A 127 -1.38 8.90 -2.99
C ARG A 127 -2.12 7.58 -2.85
N GLN A 128 -2.99 7.24 -3.80
CA GLN A 128 -3.71 5.97 -3.82
C GLN A 128 -2.76 4.77 -3.87
N LEU A 129 -1.72 4.85 -4.72
CA LEU A 129 -0.71 3.81 -4.82
C LEU A 129 0.04 3.61 -3.49
N ILE A 130 0.45 4.70 -2.84
CA ILE A 130 1.12 4.65 -1.53
C ILE A 130 0.22 3.99 -0.47
N GLU A 131 -1.08 4.31 -0.47
CA GLU A 131 -2.03 3.70 0.47
C GLU A 131 -2.18 2.20 0.23
N VAL A 132 -2.29 1.78 -1.03
CA VAL A 132 -2.37 0.35 -1.39
C VAL A 132 -1.11 -0.40 -0.95
N VAL A 133 0.08 0.18 -1.20
CA VAL A 133 1.35 -0.43 -0.79
C VAL A 133 1.43 -0.54 0.73
N ARG A 134 1.08 0.50 1.47
CA ARG A 134 1.06 0.47 2.96
C ARG A 134 0.12 -0.60 3.51
N LYS A 135 -1.08 -0.72 2.95
CA LYS A 135 -2.03 -1.77 3.34
C LYS A 135 -1.46 -3.17 3.07
N ARG A 136 -0.87 -3.37 1.89
CA ARG A 136 -0.23 -4.65 1.55
C ARG A 136 0.88 -5.00 2.54
N ASP A 137 1.79 -4.07 2.80
CA ASP A 137 2.93 -4.29 3.69
C ASP A 137 2.46 -4.59 5.12
N TYR A 138 1.42 -3.88 5.60
CA TYR A 138 0.80 -4.15 6.89
C TYR A 138 0.18 -5.56 6.98
N TYR A 139 -0.56 -5.99 5.95
CA TYR A 139 -1.13 -7.35 5.95
C TYR A 139 -0.06 -8.43 5.82
N ASP A 140 1.02 -8.18 5.09
CA ASP A 140 2.14 -9.11 4.99
C ASP A 140 2.85 -9.24 6.36
N GLU A 141 3.11 -8.12 7.04
CA GLU A 141 3.66 -8.13 8.40
C GLU A 141 2.77 -8.88 9.38
N LEU A 142 1.44 -8.65 9.36
CA LEU A 142 0.50 -9.42 10.18
C LEU A 142 0.57 -10.91 9.87
N PHE A 143 0.54 -11.28 8.59
CA PHE A 143 0.61 -12.68 8.15
C PHE A 143 1.91 -13.35 8.61
N GLN A 144 3.03 -12.65 8.62
CA GLN A 144 4.31 -13.16 9.06
C GLN A 144 4.47 -13.18 10.59
N SER A 145 3.75 -12.33 11.33
CA SER A 145 3.93 -12.17 12.78
C SER A 145 3.07 -13.09 13.64
N VAL A 146 2.06 -13.77 13.06
CA VAL A 146 1.19 -14.68 13.84
C VAL A 146 1.96 -15.92 14.31
N LEU A 147 1.66 -16.36 15.54
CA LEU A 147 2.31 -17.51 16.18
C LEU A 147 1.70 -18.86 15.75
N CYS A 148 1.06 -18.92 14.59
CA CYS A 148 0.53 -20.15 14.01
C CYS A 148 1.04 -20.30 12.58
N GLY A 149 1.26 -21.53 12.14
CA GLY A 149 1.55 -21.84 10.75
C GLY A 149 0.32 -21.58 9.88
N ILE A 150 0.48 -20.79 8.83
CA ILE A 150 -0.54 -20.57 7.82
C ILE A 150 0.03 -20.97 6.47
N VAL A 151 -0.66 -21.85 5.77
CA VAL A 151 -0.31 -22.26 4.41
C VAL A 151 -1.52 -22.17 3.51
N GLN A 152 -1.28 -21.79 2.25
CA GLN A 152 -2.26 -21.87 1.18
C GLN A 152 -1.70 -22.78 0.10
N TYR A 153 -2.48 -23.77 -0.32
CA TYR A 153 -2.03 -24.74 -1.30
C TYR A 153 -3.13 -25.20 -2.22
N ARG A 154 -2.73 -25.74 -3.35
CA ARG A 154 -3.61 -26.33 -4.36
C ARG A 154 -3.31 -27.81 -4.51
N PRO A 155 -4.30 -28.67 -4.24
CA PRO A 155 -4.19 -30.09 -4.58
C PRO A 155 -4.14 -30.28 -6.10
N GLN A 156 -3.34 -31.23 -6.55
CA GLN A 156 -3.19 -31.63 -7.94
C GLN A 156 -3.90 -32.94 -8.21
N ALA A 157 -4.17 -33.22 -9.50
CA ALA A 157 -4.87 -34.45 -9.91
C ALA A 157 -4.09 -35.75 -9.60
N ASP A 158 -2.76 -35.66 -9.45
CA ASP A 158 -1.86 -36.77 -9.10
C ASP A 158 -1.74 -37.01 -7.58
N GLY A 159 -2.54 -36.28 -6.77
CA GLY A 159 -2.53 -36.36 -5.30
C GLY A 159 -1.43 -35.52 -4.65
N SER A 160 -0.58 -34.85 -5.42
CA SER A 160 0.40 -33.90 -4.87
C SER A 160 -0.29 -32.56 -4.51
N ILE A 161 0.42 -31.74 -3.74
CA ILE A 161 0.00 -30.39 -3.40
C ILE A 161 1.08 -29.39 -3.83
N VAL A 162 0.65 -28.20 -4.20
CA VAL A 162 1.52 -27.08 -4.53
C VAL A 162 1.23 -25.93 -3.57
N PHE A 163 2.19 -25.58 -2.72
CA PHE A 163 2.08 -24.41 -1.87
C PHE A 163 2.13 -23.14 -2.70
N GLN A 164 1.17 -22.26 -2.45
CA GLN A 164 1.09 -20.94 -3.07
C GLN A 164 1.52 -19.83 -2.12
N ASN A 165 1.27 -20.04 -0.83
CA ASN A 165 1.67 -19.11 0.20
C ASN A 165 1.94 -19.87 1.52
N ALA A 166 2.88 -19.38 2.31
CA ALA A 166 3.19 -19.87 3.64
C ALA A 166 3.80 -18.73 4.46
N ASN A 167 3.38 -18.59 5.72
CA ASN A 167 4.05 -17.66 6.60
C ASN A 167 5.32 -18.29 7.19
N MET A 168 6.18 -17.46 7.80
CA MET A 168 7.46 -17.93 8.35
C MET A 168 7.27 -18.96 9.44
N GLU A 169 6.20 -18.85 10.25
CA GLU A 169 5.91 -19.82 11.31
C GLU A 169 5.59 -21.22 10.76
N ALA A 170 4.85 -21.31 9.64
CA ALA A 170 4.60 -22.59 8.98
C ALA A 170 5.91 -23.24 8.51
N ILE A 171 6.77 -22.46 7.87
CA ILE A 171 8.08 -22.94 7.38
C ILE A 171 8.96 -23.41 8.56
N ARG A 172 8.96 -22.67 9.66
CA ARG A 172 9.68 -23.01 10.90
C ARG A 172 9.17 -24.31 11.53
N ILE A 173 7.85 -24.50 11.61
CA ILE A 173 7.23 -25.71 12.16
C ILE A 173 7.66 -26.94 11.36
N PHE A 174 7.68 -26.82 10.02
CA PHE A 174 8.19 -27.89 9.15
C PHE A 174 9.71 -28.02 9.13
N GLY A 175 10.46 -27.12 9.81
CA GLY A 175 11.91 -27.20 9.97
C GLY A 175 12.72 -26.88 8.72
N TYR A 176 12.16 -26.14 7.77
CA TYR A 176 12.87 -25.74 6.53
C TYR A 176 13.42 -24.34 6.63
N GLU A 177 14.52 -24.09 5.91
CA GLU A 177 14.89 -22.73 5.53
C GLU A 177 13.95 -22.24 4.42
N LYS A 178 13.67 -20.92 4.39
CA LYS A 178 12.70 -20.31 3.46
C LYS A 178 13.00 -20.64 2.00
N GLU A 179 14.25 -20.50 1.61
CA GLU A 179 14.69 -20.74 0.25
C GLU A 179 14.56 -22.21 -0.14
N GLU A 180 14.78 -23.10 0.80
CA GLU A 180 14.71 -24.54 0.60
C GLU A 180 13.25 -25.02 0.47
N PHE A 181 12.36 -24.51 1.32
CA PHE A 181 10.93 -24.77 1.24
C PHE A 181 10.37 -24.40 -0.14
N TRP A 182 10.72 -23.24 -0.66
CA TRP A 182 10.21 -22.75 -1.94
C TRP A 182 10.91 -23.31 -3.19
N LYS A 183 12.06 -23.95 -3.05
CA LYS A 183 12.69 -24.69 -4.17
C LYS A 183 11.89 -25.91 -4.60
N ARG A 184 11.16 -26.51 -3.68
CA ARG A 184 10.35 -27.70 -3.93
C ARG A 184 9.05 -27.32 -4.60
N LYS A 185 8.83 -27.80 -5.84
CA LYS A 185 7.67 -27.41 -6.67
C LYS A 185 6.37 -28.09 -6.26
N SER A 186 6.43 -29.30 -5.71
CA SER A 186 5.28 -30.08 -5.27
C SER A 186 5.62 -30.94 -4.07
N TRP A 187 4.62 -31.27 -3.30
CA TRP A 187 4.70 -32.02 -2.05
C TRP A 187 3.70 -33.14 -2.06
N ARG A 188 4.03 -34.26 -1.43
CA ARG A 188 3.07 -35.30 -1.13
C ARG A 188 2.72 -35.26 0.34
N ILE A 189 1.61 -35.88 0.74
CA ILE A 189 1.24 -35.93 2.15
C ILE A 189 2.28 -36.74 2.95
N GLU A 190 2.90 -37.75 2.34
CA GLU A 190 3.97 -38.54 2.91
C GLU A 190 5.25 -37.74 3.17
N ASP A 191 5.41 -36.60 2.54
CA ASP A 191 6.51 -35.64 2.81
C ASP A 191 6.21 -34.71 3.98
N LEU A 192 4.97 -34.69 4.46
CA LEU A 192 4.48 -33.71 5.44
C LEU A 192 3.92 -34.36 6.72
N ALA A 193 3.64 -35.64 6.72
CA ALA A 193 3.01 -36.36 7.83
C ALA A 193 3.69 -37.68 8.11
N ALA A 194 3.60 -38.15 9.36
CA ALA A 194 4.01 -39.50 9.74
C ALA A 194 3.20 -40.54 8.93
N PRO A 195 3.82 -41.67 8.53
CA PRO A 195 3.15 -42.66 7.71
C PRO A 195 1.78 -43.13 8.25
N GLU A 196 1.69 -43.29 9.57
CA GLU A 196 0.44 -43.76 10.23
C GLU A 196 -0.64 -42.66 10.26
N ASP A 197 -0.30 -41.42 10.01
CA ASP A 197 -1.21 -40.28 10.02
C ASP A 197 -1.66 -39.86 8.59
N CYS A 198 -0.98 -40.35 7.54
CA CYS A 198 -1.24 -39.96 6.15
C CYS A 198 -2.70 -40.18 5.74
N ASP A 199 -3.28 -41.32 6.04
CA ASP A 199 -4.69 -41.65 5.68
C ASP A 199 -5.66 -40.63 6.27
N ARG A 200 -5.46 -40.24 7.52
CA ARG A 200 -6.28 -39.23 8.23
C ARG A 200 -6.16 -37.86 7.60
N VAL A 201 -4.94 -37.46 7.20
CA VAL A 201 -4.69 -36.19 6.50
C VAL A 201 -5.37 -36.21 5.13
N TYR A 202 -5.25 -37.29 4.36
CA TYR A 202 -5.94 -37.46 3.09
C TYR A 202 -7.46 -37.38 3.24
N GLN A 203 -8.05 -38.05 4.25
CA GLN A 203 -9.49 -37.97 4.51
C GLN A 203 -9.94 -36.54 4.81
N SER A 204 -9.21 -35.81 5.63
CA SER A 204 -9.51 -34.40 5.96
C SER A 204 -9.43 -33.52 4.71
N MET A 205 -8.39 -33.68 3.90
CA MET A 205 -8.23 -32.93 2.65
C MET A 205 -9.37 -33.27 1.65
N ASN A 206 -9.69 -34.52 1.48
CA ASN A 206 -10.79 -34.94 0.60
C ASN A 206 -12.15 -34.42 1.08
N ALA A 207 -12.38 -34.34 2.39
CA ALA A 207 -13.60 -33.75 2.92
C ALA A 207 -13.72 -32.25 2.55
N ILE A 208 -12.61 -31.49 2.59
CA ILE A 208 -12.57 -30.11 2.12
C ILE A 208 -12.86 -30.05 0.62
N LEU A 209 -12.22 -30.91 -0.19
CA LEU A 209 -12.42 -30.98 -1.66
C LEU A 209 -13.87 -31.27 -2.04
N LEU A 210 -14.54 -32.11 -1.27
CA LEU A 210 -15.96 -32.44 -1.45
C LEU A 210 -16.93 -31.37 -0.92
N GLY A 211 -16.41 -30.24 -0.44
CA GLY A 211 -17.23 -29.13 0.02
C GLY A 211 -17.89 -29.35 1.41
N LYS A 212 -17.37 -30.26 2.23
CA LYS A 212 -17.85 -30.47 3.61
C LYS A 212 -17.45 -29.36 4.58
N GLY A 213 -16.96 -28.22 4.07
CA GLY A 213 -16.56 -27.06 4.85
C GLY A 213 -15.24 -27.26 5.57
N LYS A 214 -15.06 -26.47 6.64
CA LYS A 214 -13.86 -26.48 7.47
C LYS A 214 -13.66 -27.85 8.12
N GLN A 215 -12.44 -28.40 8.01
CA GLN A 215 -12.04 -29.66 8.66
C GLN A 215 -10.94 -29.38 9.67
N SER A 216 -11.06 -29.98 10.85
CA SER A 216 -10.00 -29.95 11.88
C SER A 216 -9.12 -31.18 11.73
N PHE A 217 -7.86 -31.05 12.11
CA PHE A 217 -6.87 -32.12 12.10
C PHE A 217 -5.92 -32.05 13.29
N GLU A 218 -5.41 -33.18 13.68
CA GLU A 218 -4.29 -33.34 14.62
C GLU A 218 -3.46 -34.53 14.13
N TYR A 219 -2.18 -34.27 13.81
CA TYR A 219 -1.28 -35.32 13.30
C TYR A 219 0.19 -34.95 13.57
N ARG A 220 1.06 -35.94 13.38
CA ARG A 220 2.52 -35.75 13.47
C ARG A 220 3.03 -35.27 12.12
N ALA A 221 3.42 -34.00 12.05
CA ALA A 221 4.06 -33.39 10.89
C ALA A 221 5.52 -33.82 10.80
N LEU A 222 5.97 -34.19 9.60
CA LEU A 222 7.35 -34.54 9.29
C LEU A 222 8.14 -33.25 9.07
N ARG A 223 9.26 -33.10 9.80
CA ARG A 223 10.19 -31.99 9.64
C ARG A 223 11.28 -32.31 8.63
N ALA A 224 11.97 -31.28 8.14
CA ALA A 224 13.07 -31.40 7.18
C ALA A 224 14.23 -32.29 7.65
N ASP A 225 14.48 -32.32 8.95
CA ASP A 225 15.49 -33.16 9.58
C ASP A 225 15.07 -34.62 9.82
N GLY A 226 13.86 -35.00 9.39
CA GLY A 226 13.30 -36.34 9.57
C GLY A 226 12.65 -36.56 10.93
N THR A 227 12.63 -35.59 11.83
CA THR A 227 11.89 -35.66 13.09
C THR A 227 10.41 -35.36 12.92
N TYR A 228 9.61 -35.67 13.91
CA TYR A 228 8.17 -35.38 13.92
C TYR A 228 7.81 -34.37 14.98
N CYS A 229 6.81 -33.54 14.70
CA CYS A 229 6.15 -32.70 15.70
C CYS A 229 4.63 -32.85 15.63
N TRP A 230 3.98 -32.80 16.76
CA TRP A 230 2.53 -32.78 16.81
C TRP A 230 2.00 -31.41 16.37
N ILE A 231 1.12 -31.39 15.41
CA ILE A 231 0.38 -30.18 15.01
C ILE A 231 -1.12 -30.39 15.18
N ILE A 232 -1.81 -29.31 15.57
CA ILE A 232 -3.28 -29.23 15.56
C ILE A 232 -3.69 -28.04 14.73
N GLY A 233 -4.73 -28.18 13.94
CA GLY A 233 -5.19 -27.10 13.11
C GLY A 233 -6.49 -27.36 12.39
N SER A 234 -6.77 -26.54 11.42
CA SER A 234 -7.92 -26.68 10.53
C SER A 234 -7.63 -26.16 9.14
N GLY A 235 -8.32 -26.71 8.15
CA GLY A 235 -8.23 -26.28 6.77
C GLY A 235 -9.63 -26.06 6.17
N GLU A 236 -9.70 -25.13 5.22
CA GLU A 236 -10.91 -24.83 4.47
C GLU A 236 -10.59 -24.25 3.09
N TYR A 237 -11.56 -24.27 2.19
CA TYR A 237 -11.44 -23.55 0.94
C TYR A 237 -11.61 -22.05 1.13
N ILE A 238 -10.69 -21.31 0.52
CA ILE A 238 -10.78 -19.86 0.36
C ILE A 238 -10.59 -19.49 -1.12
N LYS A 239 -10.88 -18.25 -1.48
CA LYS A 239 -10.44 -17.65 -2.75
C LYS A 239 -9.12 -16.93 -2.51
N ASN A 240 -8.11 -17.19 -3.36
CA ASN A 240 -6.88 -16.39 -3.34
C ASN A 240 -7.11 -15.03 -3.99
N ILE A 241 -6.04 -14.23 -4.10
CA ILE A 241 -6.10 -12.86 -4.68
C ILE A 241 -6.57 -12.85 -6.14
N ASP A 242 -6.32 -13.94 -6.88
CA ASP A 242 -6.73 -14.10 -8.28
C ASP A 242 -8.15 -14.66 -8.42
N GLY A 243 -8.84 -14.87 -7.29
CA GLY A 243 -10.19 -15.46 -7.26
C GLY A 243 -10.24 -16.98 -7.41
N GLU A 244 -9.09 -17.65 -7.50
CA GLU A 244 -9.01 -19.10 -7.59
C GLU A 244 -9.25 -19.76 -6.22
N ARG A 245 -9.80 -20.97 -6.22
CA ARG A 245 -10.02 -21.75 -5.00
C ARG A 245 -8.73 -22.44 -4.58
N VAL A 246 -8.29 -22.15 -3.36
CA VAL A 246 -7.16 -22.80 -2.70
C VAL A 246 -7.58 -23.30 -1.32
N ILE A 247 -6.89 -24.29 -0.81
CA ILE A 247 -7.07 -24.69 0.60
C ILE A 247 -6.15 -23.83 1.45
N GLN A 248 -6.70 -23.19 2.46
CA GLN A 248 -5.92 -22.57 3.53
C GLN A 248 -5.95 -23.46 4.74
N SER A 249 -4.80 -23.79 5.28
CA SER A 249 -4.65 -24.46 6.57
C SER A 249 -3.94 -23.58 7.57
N VAL A 250 -4.48 -23.57 8.80
CA VAL A 250 -3.91 -22.89 9.96
C VAL A 250 -3.64 -23.92 11.03
N PHE A 251 -2.45 -23.93 11.60
CA PHE A 251 -2.04 -24.93 12.56
C PHE A 251 -1.03 -24.40 13.59
N LEU A 252 -0.97 -25.10 14.73
CA LEU A 252 -0.07 -24.84 15.83
C LEU A 252 0.78 -26.08 16.10
N ASP A 253 2.04 -25.88 16.44
CA ASP A 253 2.89 -26.89 17.07
C ASP A 253 2.42 -27.09 18.51
N ILE A 254 2.10 -28.35 18.86
CA ILE A 254 1.60 -28.75 20.17
C ILE A 254 2.51 -29.78 20.84
N ASP A 255 3.76 -29.93 20.39
CA ASP A 255 4.70 -30.91 20.94
C ASP A 255 4.86 -30.75 22.46
N ASN A 256 5.12 -29.54 22.93
CA ASN A 256 5.24 -29.26 24.34
C ASN A 256 3.99 -29.67 25.15
N ARG A 257 2.79 -29.39 24.56
CA ARG A 257 1.53 -29.80 25.19
C ARG A 257 1.42 -31.31 25.29
N LYS A 258 1.75 -32.03 24.22
CA LYS A 258 1.71 -33.50 24.19
C LYS A 258 2.69 -34.13 25.17
N GLN A 259 3.88 -33.57 25.28
CA GLN A 259 4.88 -34.03 26.27
C GLN A 259 4.39 -33.83 27.70
N MET A 260 3.79 -32.69 28.00
CA MET A 260 3.20 -32.43 29.34
C MET A 260 2.00 -33.34 29.62
N GLU A 261 1.15 -33.63 28.63
CA GLU A 261 0.05 -34.59 28.79
C GLU A 261 0.56 -35.99 29.12
N LEU A 262 1.60 -36.47 28.42
CA LEU A 262 2.22 -37.76 28.68
C LEU A 262 2.86 -37.81 30.05
N LEU A 263 3.64 -36.82 30.43
CA LEU A 263 4.26 -36.74 31.76
C LEU A 263 3.23 -36.76 32.89
N ASN A 264 2.13 -36.03 32.73
CA ASN A 264 1.04 -36.02 33.71
C ASN A 264 0.35 -37.40 33.80
N GLN A 265 0.19 -38.12 32.71
CA GLN A 265 -0.35 -39.47 32.71
C GLN A 265 0.58 -40.45 33.48
N GLU A 266 1.88 -40.39 33.18
CA GLU A 266 2.87 -41.21 33.87
C GLU A 266 2.87 -40.96 35.41
N LEU A 267 2.81 -39.70 35.82
CA LEU A 267 2.73 -39.31 37.22
C LEU A 267 1.46 -39.83 37.90
N LEU A 268 0.31 -39.76 37.22
CA LEU A 268 -0.95 -40.29 37.73
C LEU A 268 -0.94 -41.82 37.86
N GLU A 269 -0.31 -42.52 36.92
CA GLU A 269 -0.14 -43.99 37.01
C GLU A 269 0.78 -44.38 38.14
N GLN A 270 1.90 -43.68 38.37
CA GLN A 270 2.81 -43.88 39.49
C GLN A 270 2.11 -43.62 40.81
N ASP A 271 1.32 -42.55 40.94
CA ASP A 271 0.58 -42.23 42.16
C ASP A 271 -0.44 -43.33 42.47
N LYS A 272 -1.22 -43.81 41.49
CA LYS A 272 -2.13 -44.93 41.64
C LYS A 272 -1.41 -46.21 42.12
N GLY A 273 -0.27 -46.52 41.51
CA GLY A 273 0.56 -47.66 41.90
C GLY A 273 1.04 -47.55 43.33
N THR A 274 1.48 -46.37 43.76
CA THR A 274 1.92 -46.06 45.12
C THR A 274 0.77 -46.20 46.15
N GLN A 275 -0.41 -45.68 45.81
CA GLN A 275 -1.60 -45.79 46.67
C GLN A 275 -2.07 -47.24 46.82
N GLU A 276 -2.04 -48.01 45.75
CA GLU A 276 -2.39 -49.43 45.80
C GLU A 276 -1.40 -50.23 46.65
N LEU A 277 -0.09 -49.95 46.54
CA LEU A 277 0.94 -50.57 47.37
C LEU A 277 0.75 -50.20 48.82
N LEU A 278 0.50 -48.95 49.20
CA LEU A 278 0.18 -48.50 50.50
C LEU A 278 -1.06 -49.19 51.07
N ARG A 279 -2.09 -49.36 50.30
CA ARG A 279 -3.30 -50.12 50.70
C ARG A 279 -3.00 -51.55 50.99
N GLN A 280 -2.23 -52.27 50.18
CA GLN A 280 -1.84 -53.63 50.35
C GLN A 280 -1.00 -53.83 51.69
N VAL A 281 -0.06 -52.88 51.91
CA VAL A 281 0.71 -52.88 53.14
C VAL A 281 -0.17 -52.67 54.37
N LEU A 282 -1.12 -51.74 54.34
CA LEU A 282 -2.04 -51.49 55.46
C LEU A 282 -3.04 -52.63 55.66
N GLU A 283 -3.51 -53.30 54.63
CA GLU A 283 -4.34 -54.49 54.77
C GLU A 283 -3.57 -55.69 55.27
N GLY A 284 -2.32 -55.85 54.81
CA GLY A 284 -1.39 -56.92 55.35
C GLY A 284 -1.02 -56.74 56.81
N THR A 285 -0.86 -55.51 57.30
CA THR A 285 -0.55 -55.22 58.68
C THR A 285 -1.71 -55.50 59.69
N LYS A 286 -2.98 -55.47 59.13
CA LYS A 286 -4.15 -55.87 59.94
C LYS A 286 -4.21 -57.34 60.29
N ILE A 287 -3.43 -58.18 59.64
CA ILE A 287 -3.40 -59.63 59.83
C ILE A 287 -2.49 -59.99 61.02
N PHE A 288 -1.62 -59.08 61.51
CA PHE A 288 -0.68 -59.32 62.61
C PHE A 288 -1.11 -58.79 63.96
N HIS A 289 -2.35 -58.40 64.17
CA HIS A 289 -2.94 -58.01 65.42
C HIS A 289 -3.89 -59.15 65.95
N PHE A 290 -3.28 -60.22 66.48
CA PHE A 290 -3.91 -61.17 67.37
C PHE A 290 -3.04 -61.37 68.62
#